data_fe218f6e9ae7184fa5ad0c1d1d555c5c
#
_entry.id   fe218f6e9ae7184fa5ad0c1d1d555c5c
#
_cell.length_a   1.000
_cell.length_b   1.000
_cell.length_c   1.000
_cell.angle_alpha   90.00
_cell.angle_beta   90.00
_cell.angle_gamma   90.00
#
_symmetry.space_group_name_H-M   'P 1'
#
loop_
_entity.id
_entity.type
_entity.pdbx_description
1 polymer ?
#
loop_
_entity_poly.entity_id
_entity_poly.type
_entity_poly.pdbx_seq_one_letter_code
_entity_poly.pdbx_strand_id
1 'polypeptide(L)'
;MMHLIRALKDLDDITISKCLAISLGWEVFGESSEGICVDKKAVGSFNISDWSDIMPIAVDNNVFFEMISTHGLTKYKAVKLLSDGSHDYSMYGSTPQMAIALCLIHIQEDKYD
;
A
#
# COMPACT_ATOMS: atom_id res chain seq x y z
N MET A 1 13.62 -5.55 -0.17
CA MET A 1 13.50 -6.80 -0.94
C MET A 1 12.63 -6.60 -2.16
N MET A 2 13.27 -6.18 -3.22
CA MET A 2 12.56 -5.78 -4.44
C MET A 2 11.82 -6.93 -5.12
N HIS A 3 12.34 -8.17 -5.01
CA HIS A 3 11.66 -9.33 -5.59
C HIS A 3 10.34 -9.63 -4.90
N LEU A 4 10.23 -9.37 -3.60
CA LEU A 4 8.97 -9.55 -2.88
C LEU A 4 7.93 -8.55 -3.37
N ILE A 5 8.31 -7.27 -3.54
CA ILE A 5 7.41 -6.25 -4.07
C ILE A 5 6.91 -6.63 -5.46
N ARG A 6 7.78 -7.14 -6.31
CA ARG A 6 7.38 -7.56 -7.67
C ARG A 6 6.36 -8.69 -7.63
N ALA A 7 6.51 -9.62 -6.69
CA ALA A 7 5.56 -10.71 -6.52
C ALA A 7 4.20 -10.20 -6.01
N LEU A 8 4.22 -9.23 -5.10
CA LEU A 8 3.00 -8.71 -4.46
C LEU A 8 2.08 -8.00 -5.44
N LYS A 9 2.61 -7.32 -6.45
CA LYS A 9 1.79 -6.49 -7.35
C LYS A 9 0.72 -7.29 -8.13
N ASP A 10 0.87 -8.60 -8.23
CA ASP A 10 -0.07 -9.47 -8.94
C ASP A 10 -1.06 -10.15 -8.00
N LEU A 11 -1.02 -9.84 -6.72
CA LEU A 11 -1.90 -10.41 -5.71
C LEU A 11 -3.17 -9.57 -5.55
N ASP A 12 -4.19 -10.17 -4.93
CA ASP A 12 -5.46 -9.49 -4.72
C ASP A 12 -5.38 -8.49 -3.54
N ASP A 13 -6.43 -7.67 -3.41
CA ASP A 13 -6.48 -6.62 -2.40
C ASP A 13 -6.40 -7.19 -0.98
N ILE A 14 -7.03 -8.34 -0.72
CA ILE A 14 -7.02 -8.94 0.61
C ILE A 14 -5.61 -9.39 1.00
N THR A 15 -4.91 -10.05 0.07
CA THR A 15 -3.54 -10.50 0.31
C THR A 15 -2.61 -9.31 0.52
N ILE A 16 -2.73 -8.28 -0.30
CA ILE A 16 -1.94 -7.06 -0.16
C ILE A 16 -2.26 -6.35 1.17
N SER A 17 -3.53 -6.33 1.58
CA SER A 17 -3.93 -5.77 2.88
C SER A 17 -3.23 -6.48 4.03
N LYS A 18 -3.14 -7.82 3.97
CA LYS A 18 -2.42 -8.61 4.98
C LYS A 18 -0.93 -8.27 4.99
N CYS A 19 -0.31 -8.19 3.82
CA CYS A 19 1.11 -7.86 3.70
C CYS A 19 1.40 -6.47 4.28
N LEU A 20 0.55 -5.49 3.98
CA LEU A 20 0.73 -4.14 4.51
C LEU A 20 0.55 -4.13 6.03
N ALA A 21 -0.49 -4.78 6.55
CA ALA A 21 -0.75 -4.85 7.98
C ALA A 21 0.44 -5.45 8.73
N ILE A 22 0.97 -6.56 8.23
CA ILE A 22 2.13 -7.22 8.83
C ILE A 22 3.34 -6.30 8.79
N SER A 23 3.58 -5.62 7.67
CA SER A 23 4.71 -4.70 7.53
C SER A 23 4.61 -3.51 8.48
N LEU A 24 3.40 -3.11 8.87
CA LEU A 24 3.16 -2.04 9.84
C LEU A 24 3.22 -2.53 11.29
N GLY A 25 3.43 -3.83 11.51
CA GLY A 25 3.51 -4.41 12.84
C GLY A 25 2.16 -4.72 13.46
N TRP A 26 1.08 -4.74 12.67
CA TRP A 26 -0.24 -5.06 13.17
C TRP A 26 -0.45 -6.57 13.24
N GLU A 27 -1.25 -7.03 14.21
CA GLU A 27 -1.69 -8.42 14.25
C GLU A 27 -2.86 -8.64 13.32
N VAL A 28 -2.82 -9.74 12.56
CA VAL A 28 -3.89 -10.14 11.65
C VAL A 28 -4.56 -11.37 12.21
N PHE A 29 -5.87 -11.29 12.50
CA PHE A 29 -6.64 -12.37 13.12
C PHE A 29 -7.44 -13.21 12.13
N GLY A 30 -7.73 -12.68 10.95
CA GLY A 30 -8.54 -13.40 9.98
C GLY A 30 -8.82 -12.56 8.77
N GLU A 31 -9.56 -13.14 7.82
CA GLU A 31 -9.91 -12.48 6.58
C GLU A 31 -11.31 -12.85 6.12
N SER A 32 -11.90 -11.96 5.33
CA SER A 32 -13.18 -12.18 4.66
C SER A 32 -13.13 -11.51 3.30
N SER A 33 -14.21 -11.62 2.52
CA SER A 33 -14.29 -10.94 1.23
C SER A 33 -14.29 -9.41 1.36
N GLU A 34 -14.57 -8.88 2.54
CA GLU A 34 -14.65 -7.44 2.79
C GLU A 34 -13.37 -6.84 3.36
N GLY A 35 -12.40 -7.66 3.72
CA GLY A 35 -11.14 -7.19 4.27
C GLY A 35 -10.55 -8.16 5.26
N ILE A 36 -9.64 -7.66 6.08
CA ILE A 36 -8.98 -8.44 7.12
C ILE A 36 -9.32 -7.86 8.48
N CYS A 37 -9.25 -8.71 9.51
CA CYS A 37 -9.43 -8.29 10.89
C CYS A 37 -8.04 -8.07 11.50
N VAL A 38 -7.78 -6.86 12.00
CA VAL A 38 -6.46 -6.48 12.50
C VAL A 38 -6.58 -5.81 13.85
N ASP A 39 -5.50 -5.83 14.61
CA ASP A 39 -5.32 -5.03 15.83
C ASP A 39 -4.22 -4.01 15.56
N LYS A 40 -4.62 -2.73 15.51
CA LYS A 40 -3.72 -1.59 15.24
C LYS A 40 -3.81 -0.51 16.31
N LYS A 41 -4.32 -0.79 17.45
CA LYS A 41 -4.63 -0.07 18.70
C LYS A 41 -5.98 -0.51 19.22
N ALA A 42 -6.88 -0.89 18.31
CA ALA A 42 -8.16 -1.49 18.59
C ALA A 42 -8.46 -2.46 17.46
N VAL A 43 -9.17 -3.52 17.76
CA VAL A 43 -9.56 -4.51 16.78
C VAL A 43 -10.54 -3.88 15.79
N GLY A 44 -10.29 -4.06 14.50
CA GLY A 44 -11.14 -3.53 13.45
C GLY A 44 -10.85 -4.18 12.11
N SER A 45 -11.61 -3.77 11.10
CA SER A 45 -11.40 -4.25 9.73
C SER A 45 -10.46 -3.33 8.97
N PHE A 46 -9.79 -3.90 7.98
CA PHE A 46 -8.88 -3.16 7.12
C PHE A 46 -8.90 -3.74 5.71
N ASN A 47 -9.05 -2.88 4.73
CA ASN A 47 -9.00 -3.25 3.31
C ASN A 47 -8.37 -2.11 2.53
N ILE A 48 -7.30 -2.39 1.78
CA ILE A 48 -6.60 -1.35 1.02
C ILE A 48 -7.50 -0.70 -0.05
N SER A 49 -8.55 -1.39 -0.50
CA SER A 49 -9.47 -0.82 -1.48
C SER A 49 -10.41 0.22 -0.88
N ASP A 50 -10.46 0.32 0.44
CA ASP A 50 -11.27 1.30 1.14
C ASP A 50 -10.42 2.55 1.41
N TRP A 51 -10.83 3.69 0.83
CA TRP A 51 -10.10 4.95 1.00
C TRP A 51 -9.99 5.38 2.47
N SER A 52 -11.00 5.12 3.27
CA SER A 52 -10.97 5.49 4.68
C SER A 52 -9.95 4.68 5.47
N ASP A 53 -9.56 3.51 4.96
CA ASP A 53 -8.54 2.68 5.58
C ASP A 53 -7.13 3.03 5.11
N ILE A 54 -6.95 3.26 3.80
CA ILE A 54 -5.61 3.43 3.23
C ILE A 54 -5.10 4.88 3.29
N MET A 55 -5.98 5.86 3.14
CA MET A 55 -5.55 7.26 3.07
C MET A 55 -4.89 7.78 4.33
N PRO A 56 -5.37 7.48 5.55
CA PRO A 56 -4.66 7.94 6.74
C PRO A 56 -3.21 7.47 6.81
N ILE A 57 -2.95 6.23 6.37
CA ILE A 57 -1.59 5.67 6.36
C ILE A 57 -0.75 6.38 5.30
N ALA A 58 -1.33 6.63 4.13
CA ALA A 58 -0.65 7.34 3.06
C ALA A 58 -0.24 8.75 3.51
N VAL A 59 -1.15 9.48 4.14
CA VAL A 59 -0.90 10.83 4.64
C VAL A 59 0.21 10.81 5.69
N ASP A 60 0.15 9.88 6.64
CA ASP A 60 1.15 9.76 7.70
C ASP A 60 2.56 9.46 7.16
N ASN A 61 2.64 8.86 5.98
CA ASN A 61 3.92 8.48 5.36
C ASN A 61 4.31 9.38 4.19
N ASN A 62 3.57 10.46 3.95
CA ASN A 62 3.80 11.37 2.83
C ASN A 62 3.78 10.68 1.47
N VAL A 63 2.87 9.72 1.32
CA VAL A 63 2.66 8.99 0.07
C VAL A 63 1.46 9.58 -0.65
N PHE A 64 1.61 9.85 -1.93
CA PHE A 64 0.50 10.30 -2.76
C PHE A 64 0.56 9.57 -4.11
N PHE A 65 -0.48 9.72 -4.90
CA PHE A 65 -0.56 9.03 -6.18
C PHE A 65 -0.89 10.00 -7.30
N GLU A 66 -0.58 9.57 -8.52
CA GLU A 66 -0.97 10.28 -9.74
C GLU A 66 -1.43 9.28 -10.78
N MET A 67 -2.29 9.74 -11.67
CA MET A 67 -2.78 8.95 -12.77
C MET A 67 -1.90 9.19 -13.98
N ILE A 68 -1.42 8.11 -14.60
CA ILE A 68 -0.60 8.18 -15.81
C ILE A 68 -1.35 7.50 -16.93
N SER A 69 -1.59 8.21 -18.02
CA SER A 69 -2.24 7.67 -19.20
C SER A 69 -1.26 7.67 -20.37
N THR A 70 -0.97 6.50 -20.90
CA THR A 70 -0.01 6.32 -21.98
C THR A 70 -0.56 5.28 -22.95
N HIS A 71 -0.62 5.60 -24.24
CA HIS A 71 -1.06 4.68 -25.29
C HIS A 71 -2.45 4.08 -25.02
N GLY A 72 -3.36 4.88 -24.46
CA GLY A 72 -4.71 4.43 -24.17
C GLY A 72 -4.84 3.58 -22.91
N LEU A 73 -3.74 3.34 -22.21
CA LEU A 73 -3.75 2.62 -20.94
C LEU A 73 -3.59 3.58 -19.77
N THR A 74 -4.38 3.37 -18.72
CA THR A 74 -4.30 4.17 -17.50
C THR A 74 -3.66 3.35 -16.41
N LYS A 75 -2.66 3.92 -15.77
CA LYS A 75 -1.98 3.32 -14.61
C LYS A 75 -1.93 4.35 -13.49
N TYR A 76 -1.78 3.88 -12.29
CA TYR A 76 -1.62 4.75 -11.13
C TYR A 76 -0.23 4.53 -10.55
N LYS A 77 0.43 5.64 -10.21
CA LYS A 77 1.77 5.63 -9.63
C LYS A 77 1.70 6.28 -8.26
N ALA A 78 2.21 5.59 -7.25
CA ALA A 78 2.34 6.16 -5.91
C ALA A 78 3.82 6.44 -5.63
N VAL A 79 4.09 7.54 -4.94
CA VAL A 79 5.45 7.94 -4.59
C VAL A 79 5.46 8.50 -3.17
N LYS A 80 6.60 8.38 -2.49
CA LYS A 80 6.84 9.07 -1.22
C LYS A 80 7.48 10.42 -1.51
N LEU A 81 6.91 11.49 -0.96
CA LEU A 81 7.49 12.82 -1.02
C LEU A 81 8.51 12.96 0.11
N LEU A 82 9.74 13.31 -0.24
CA LEU A 82 10.81 13.53 0.71
C LEU A 82 10.87 15.00 1.14
N SER A 83 11.57 15.27 2.24
CA SER A 83 11.64 16.61 2.82
C SER A 83 12.29 17.66 1.91
N ASP A 84 13.12 17.21 0.95
CA ASP A 84 13.77 18.10 -0.03
C ASP A 84 12.90 18.36 -1.27
N GLY A 85 11.68 17.81 -1.30
CA GLY A 85 10.77 17.93 -2.43
C GLY A 85 10.94 16.87 -3.51
N SER A 86 11.92 15.98 -3.39
CA SER A 86 12.09 14.88 -4.33
C SER A 86 11.14 13.73 -4.00
N HIS A 87 11.01 12.79 -4.93
CA HIS A 87 10.15 11.62 -4.80
C HIS A 87 10.98 10.35 -4.73
N ASP A 88 10.52 9.36 -3.96
CA ASP A 88 11.16 8.06 -3.86
C ASP A 88 10.10 6.97 -3.72
N TYR A 89 10.52 5.72 -3.74
CA TYR A 89 9.65 4.54 -3.57
C TYR A 89 8.51 4.48 -4.58
N SER A 90 8.78 4.82 -5.84
CA SER A 90 7.76 4.79 -6.90
C SER A 90 7.23 3.39 -7.14
N MET A 91 5.92 3.23 -7.06
CA MET A 91 5.26 1.95 -7.31
C MET A 91 4.04 2.17 -8.21
N TYR A 92 3.78 1.23 -9.09
CA TYR A 92 2.64 1.27 -10.00
C TYR A 92 1.60 0.24 -9.58
N GLY A 93 0.34 0.57 -9.80
CA GLY A 93 -0.77 -0.33 -9.53
C GLY A 93 -1.91 -0.11 -10.50
N SER A 94 -2.80 -1.11 -10.58
CA SER A 94 -3.98 -1.02 -11.43
C SER A 94 -5.05 -0.10 -10.85
N THR A 95 -4.98 0.17 -9.55
CA THR A 95 -5.83 1.14 -8.86
C THR A 95 -4.94 2.06 -8.04
N PRO A 96 -5.41 3.28 -7.69
CA PRO A 96 -4.60 4.16 -6.85
C PRO A 96 -4.37 3.57 -5.46
N GLN A 97 -5.35 2.86 -4.90
CA GLN A 97 -5.20 2.21 -3.60
C GLN A 97 -4.11 1.15 -3.62
N MET A 98 -4.07 0.34 -4.69
CA MET A 98 -3.04 -0.69 -4.85
C MET A 98 -1.65 -0.05 -4.97
N ALA A 99 -1.52 0.99 -5.77
CA ALA A 99 -0.24 1.71 -5.93
C ALA A 99 0.24 2.25 -4.59
N ILE A 100 -0.65 2.87 -3.81
CA ILE A 100 -0.33 3.39 -2.48
C ILE A 100 0.11 2.26 -1.56
N ALA A 101 -0.63 1.15 -1.53
CA ALA A 101 -0.33 0.02 -0.65
C ALA A 101 1.06 -0.57 -0.95
N LEU A 102 1.37 -0.75 -2.23
CA LEU A 102 2.68 -1.27 -2.64
C LEU A 102 3.81 -0.32 -2.27
N CYS A 103 3.58 0.99 -2.42
CA CYS A 103 4.54 2.00 -2.01
C CYS A 103 4.79 1.95 -0.50
N LEU A 104 3.74 1.84 0.30
CA LEU A 104 3.85 1.74 1.75
C LEU A 104 4.61 0.49 2.19
N ILE A 105 4.32 -0.65 1.56
CA ILE A 105 5.05 -1.90 1.84
C ILE A 105 6.53 -1.74 1.51
N HIS A 106 6.83 -1.13 0.37
CA HIS A 106 8.22 -0.89 -0.05
C HIS A 106 8.97 -0.05 0.99
N ILE A 107 8.33 1.03 1.48
CA ILE A 107 8.92 1.87 2.52
C ILE A 107 9.22 1.06 3.78
N GLN A 108 8.27 0.24 4.22
CA GLN A 108 8.44 -0.55 5.44
C GLN A 108 9.52 -1.62 5.29
N GLU A 109 9.58 -2.28 4.13
CA GLU A 109 10.65 -3.25 3.87
C GLU A 109 12.03 -2.61 3.93
N ASP A 110 12.17 -1.43 3.38
CA ASP A 110 13.44 -0.71 3.32
C ASP A 110 13.96 -0.35 4.73
N LYS A 111 13.05 -0.16 5.68
CA LYS A 111 13.42 0.14 7.07
C LYS A 111 14.07 -1.06 7.77
N TYR A 112 13.79 -2.27 7.29
CA TYR A 112 14.27 -3.51 7.92
C TYR A 112 15.36 -4.22 7.13
N ASP A 113 15.76 -3.64 6.01
CA ASP A 113 16.86 -4.19 5.20
C ASP A 113 18.24 -3.57 5.59
#